data_ad41c12fbdeb2cbadaa417c608ab3496
#
_entry.id   ad41c12fbdeb2cbadaa417c608ab3496
#
_cell.length_a   1.000
_cell.length_b   1.000
_cell.length_c   1.000
_cell.angle_alpha   90.00
_cell.angle_beta   90.00
_cell.angle_gamma   90.00
#
_symmetry.space_group_name_H-M   'P 1'
#
loop_
_entity.id
_entity.type
_entity.pdbx_description
1 polymer ?
#
loop_
_entity_poly.entity_id
_entity_poly.type
_entity_poly.pdbx_seq_one_letter_code
_entity_poly.pdbx_strand_id
1 'polypeptide(L)'
;MTMSSTPGAEAGRKLVEMSWDPITRIVGSLGIYTKIDFLKKQVIECHSTSSIFRGYSVFMKNKDPRDTHFITSRICGICGDNHATCSVYAQNMAYGI
;
A
#
# COMPACT_ATOMS: atom_id res chain seq x y z
N MET A 1 -9.04 2.02 -17.81
CA MET A 1 -8.43 0.68 -17.59
C MET A 1 -7.61 0.32 -18.81
N THR A 2 -6.30 0.31 -18.67
CA THR A 2 -5.37 -0.05 -19.75
C THR A 2 -4.88 -1.47 -19.51
N MET A 3 -5.09 -2.35 -20.49
CA MET A 3 -4.50 -3.69 -20.54
C MET A 3 -3.40 -3.69 -21.56
N SER A 4 -2.16 -3.94 -21.16
CA SER A 4 -1.05 -4.20 -22.08
C SER A 4 -0.50 -5.61 -21.87
N SER A 5 -0.33 -6.34 -22.95
CA SER A 5 0.39 -7.61 -22.94
C SER A 5 1.83 -7.33 -23.32
N THR A 6 2.79 -7.78 -22.51
CA THR A 6 4.21 -7.66 -22.83
C THR A 6 4.63 -8.89 -23.66
N PRO A 7 4.92 -8.75 -24.97
CA PRO A 7 5.41 -9.88 -25.75
C PRO A 7 6.88 -10.11 -25.43
N GLY A 8 7.26 -11.31 -25.13
CA GLY A 8 8.64 -11.74 -25.13
C GLY A 8 9.25 -12.25 -23.84
N ALA A 9 8.53 -12.29 -22.75
CA ALA A 9 9.05 -12.91 -21.54
C ALA A 9 8.62 -14.37 -21.48
N GLU A 10 9.55 -15.26 -21.78
CA GLU A 10 9.45 -16.72 -21.63
C GLU A 10 8.33 -17.42 -22.40
N ALA A 11 8.71 -18.28 -23.33
CA ALA A 11 7.80 -19.11 -24.11
C ALA A 11 6.81 -19.87 -23.18
N GLY A 12 5.52 -19.56 -23.33
CA GLY A 12 4.44 -20.22 -22.59
C GLY A 12 3.82 -19.44 -21.43
N ARG A 13 4.32 -18.25 -21.09
CA ARG A 13 3.71 -17.40 -20.06
C ARG A 13 2.77 -16.37 -20.67
N LYS A 14 1.53 -16.34 -20.20
CA LYS A 14 0.60 -15.27 -20.52
C LYS A 14 0.62 -14.24 -19.38
N LEU A 15 1.47 -13.23 -19.54
CA LEU A 15 1.56 -12.12 -18.59
C LEU A 15 0.67 -10.97 -19.06
N VAL A 16 -0.16 -10.48 -18.17
CA VAL A 16 -1.04 -9.33 -18.41
C VAL A 16 -0.76 -8.26 -17.36
N GLU A 17 -0.55 -7.04 -17.84
CA GLU A 17 -0.42 -5.86 -17.00
C GLU A 17 -1.75 -5.12 -16.96
N MET A 18 -2.21 -4.79 -15.77
CA MET A 18 -3.45 -4.07 -15.54
C MET A 18 -3.19 -2.89 -14.62
N SER A 19 -3.65 -1.71 -15.04
CA SER A 19 -3.62 -0.50 -14.24
C SER A 19 -5.03 0.04 -14.05
N TRP A 20 -5.36 0.40 -12.84
CA TRP A 20 -6.57 1.11 -12.52
C TRP A 20 -6.24 2.56 -12.19
N ASP A 21 -7.00 3.47 -12.79
CA ASP A 21 -6.94 4.88 -12.45
C ASP A 21 -7.25 5.09 -10.96
N PRO A 22 -6.76 6.17 -10.35
CA PRO A 22 -7.03 6.40 -8.94
C PRO A 22 -8.52 6.41 -8.62
N ILE A 23 -8.90 5.53 -7.71
CA ILE A 23 -10.22 5.50 -7.10
C ILE A 23 -10.28 6.64 -6.09
N THR A 24 -11.32 7.45 -6.15
CA THR A 24 -11.55 8.58 -5.25
C THR A 24 -12.74 8.31 -4.33
N ARG A 25 -12.99 9.22 -3.39
CA ARG A 25 -14.09 9.13 -2.42
C ARG A 25 -13.98 7.93 -1.49
N ILE A 26 -12.75 7.60 -1.14
CA ILE A 26 -12.40 6.50 -0.23
C ILE A 26 -11.52 6.99 0.92
N VAL A 27 -11.72 8.24 1.34
CA VAL A 27 -10.83 8.94 2.28
C VAL A 27 -9.46 9.24 1.66
N GLY A 28 -9.44 9.50 0.37
CA GLY A 28 -8.23 9.76 -0.40
C GLY A 28 -8.36 9.26 -1.82
N SER A 29 -7.26 8.79 -2.38
CA SER A 29 -7.22 8.17 -3.71
C SER A 29 -6.30 6.97 -3.72
N LEU A 30 -6.65 5.97 -4.53
CA LEU A 30 -5.89 4.74 -4.64
C LEU A 30 -5.80 4.30 -6.10
N GLY A 31 -4.59 4.25 -6.63
CA GLY A 31 -4.29 3.61 -7.90
C GLY A 31 -3.65 2.25 -7.67
N ILE A 32 -3.92 1.30 -8.53
CA ILE A 32 -3.38 -0.05 -8.42
C ILE A 32 -2.82 -0.49 -9.77
N TYR A 33 -1.63 -1.05 -9.74
CA TYR A 33 -1.01 -1.75 -10.85
C TYR A 33 -0.82 -3.20 -10.47
N THR A 34 -1.16 -4.12 -11.38
CA THR A 34 -0.95 -5.55 -11.19
C THR A 34 -0.35 -6.18 -12.45
N LYS A 35 0.49 -7.18 -12.22
CA LYS A 35 1.02 -8.06 -13.27
C LYS A 35 0.62 -9.48 -12.92
N ILE A 36 -0.15 -10.11 -13.80
CA ILE A 36 -0.80 -11.38 -13.54
C ILE A 36 -0.31 -12.44 -14.52
N ASP A 37 0.07 -13.61 -13.98
CA ASP A 37 0.31 -14.81 -14.76
C ASP A 37 -0.98 -15.64 -14.81
N PHE A 38 -1.67 -15.60 -15.95
CA PHE A 38 -2.95 -16.29 -16.10
C PHE A 38 -2.83 -17.81 -16.14
N LEU A 39 -1.69 -18.34 -16.58
CA LEU A 39 -1.48 -19.80 -16.61
C LEU A 39 -1.33 -20.36 -15.20
N LYS A 40 -0.56 -19.67 -14.36
CA LYS A 40 -0.35 -20.09 -12.97
C LYS A 40 -1.40 -19.53 -12.02
N LYS A 41 -2.29 -18.66 -12.50
CA LYS A 41 -3.30 -17.95 -11.69
C LYS A 41 -2.68 -17.24 -10.49
N GLN A 42 -1.59 -16.53 -10.71
CA GLN A 42 -0.85 -15.84 -9.67
C GLN A 42 -0.63 -14.37 -10.04
N VAL A 43 -0.69 -13.51 -9.03
CA VAL A 43 -0.24 -12.14 -9.15
C VAL A 43 1.27 -12.12 -8.92
N ILE A 44 2.03 -11.74 -9.93
CA ILE A 44 3.50 -11.70 -9.87
C ILE A 44 3.95 -10.42 -9.21
N GLU A 45 3.28 -9.31 -9.51
CA GLU A 45 3.66 -7.99 -9.07
C GLU A 45 2.42 -7.15 -8.80
N CYS A 46 2.43 -6.42 -7.70
CA CYS A 46 1.35 -5.51 -7.35
C CYS A 46 1.91 -4.26 -6.70
N HIS A 47 1.53 -3.10 -7.20
CA HIS A 47 1.91 -1.81 -6.64
C HIS A 47 0.67 -0.98 -6.40
N SER A 48 0.64 -0.30 -5.26
CA SER A 48 -0.35 0.71 -4.95
C SER A 48 0.28 2.10 -5.01
N THR A 49 -0.51 3.08 -5.39
CA THR A 49 -0.08 4.48 -5.41
C THR A 49 -1.21 5.38 -4.92
N SER A 50 -0.83 6.49 -4.35
CA SER A 50 -1.77 7.53 -3.93
C SER A 50 -1.30 8.88 -4.44
N SER A 51 -2.24 9.73 -4.83
CA SER A 51 -1.95 11.10 -5.22
C SER A 51 -1.69 12.02 -4.01
N ILE A 52 -1.98 11.54 -2.80
CA ILE A 52 -1.80 12.29 -1.56
C ILE A 52 -0.55 11.78 -0.86
N PHE A 53 0.38 12.69 -0.57
CA PHE A 53 1.60 12.38 0.16
C PHE A 53 1.82 13.40 1.28
N ARG A 54 1.96 12.92 2.51
CA ARG A 54 2.19 13.77 3.68
C ARG A 54 3.53 13.49 4.39
N GLY A 55 4.28 12.49 3.93
CA GLY A 55 5.63 12.20 4.39
C GLY A 55 5.76 11.49 5.73
N TYR A 56 4.75 10.73 6.15
CA TYR A 56 4.78 10.01 7.44
C TYR A 56 5.97 9.07 7.56
N SER A 57 6.32 8.35 6.51
CA SER A 57 7.47 7.45 6.50
C SER A 57 8.82 8.17 6.68
N VAL A 58 8.85 9.45 6.37
CA VAL A 58 10.06 10.28 6.49
C VAL A 58 10.14 10.93 7.87
N PHE A 59 9.12 11.66 8.29
CA PHE A 59 9.18 12.41 9.55
C PHE A 59 9.00 11.53 10.79
N MET A 60 8.46 10.32 10.65
CA MET A 60 8.36 9.37 11.77
C MET A 60 9.70 8.79 12.19
N LYS A 61 10.71 8.84 11.33
CA LYS A 61 12.06 8.38 11.68
C LYS A 61 12.61 9.18 12.85
N ASN A 62 13.28 8.48 13.77
CA ASN A 62 13.89 9.08 14.98
C ASN A 62 12.91 9.72 15.96
N LYS A 63 11.63 9.40 15.86
CA LYS A 63 10.65 9.78 16.88
C LYS A 63 10.62 8.78 18.02
N ASP A 64 10.28 9.24 19.21
CA ASP A 64 10.10 8.37 20.36
C ASP A 64 8.94 7.40 20.08
N PRO A 65 9.13 6.08 20.20
CA PRO A 65 8.05 5.12 19.99
C PRO A 65 6.81 5.37 20.83
N ARG A 66 6.96 5.95 22.01
CA ARG A 66 5.83 6.26 22.92
C ARG A 66 4.90 7.34 22.36
N ASP A 67 5.38 8.18 21.46
CA ASP A 67 4.61 9.26 20.84
C ASP A 67 4.00 8.86 19.48
N THR A 68 4.40 7.73 18.92
CA THR A 68 4.03 7.38 17.55
C THR A 68 2.54 7.17 17.34
N HIS A 69 1.82 6.67 18.32
CA HIS A 69 0.37 6.47 18.23
C HIS A 69 -0.39 7.81 18.10
N PHE A 70 0.07 8.87 18.73
CA PHE A 70 -0.49 10.22 18.55
C PHE A 70 -0.26 10.73 17.13
N ILE A 71 0.94 10.56 16.63
CA ILE A 71 1.33 11.04 15.30
C ILE A 71 0.58 10.27 14.22
N THR A 72 0.52 8.94 14.32
CA THR A 72 -0.15 8.09 13.33
C THR A 72 -1.67 8.26 13.35
N SER A 73 -2.26 8.60 14.49
CA SER A 73 -3.69 8.89 14.56
C SER A 73 -4.09 10.07 13.66
N ARG A 74 -3.17 10.97 13.36
CA ARG A 74 -3.40 12.15 12.51
C ARG A 74 -3.28 11.86 11.02
N ILE A 75 -2.98 10.64 10.63
CA ILE A 75 -3.02 10.22 9.21
C ILE A 75 -4.42 10.44 8.66
N CYS A 76 -5.44 10.11 9.42
CA CYS A 76 -6.82 10.19 8.98
C CYS A 76 -7.72 10.68 10.13
N GLY A 77 -8.59 11.63 9.85
CA GLY A 77 -9.55 12.13 10.84
C GLY A 77 -10.70 11.16 11.13
N ILE A 78 -11.03 10.27 10.19
CA ILE A 78 -12.10 9.28 10.34
C ILE A 78 -11.57 7.99 10.96
N CYS A 79 -10.42 7.50 10.51
CA CYS A 79 -9.83 6.21 10.90
C CYS A 79 -8.63 6.36 11.83
N GLY A 80 -8.49 7.49 12.52
CA GLY A 80 -7.33 7.79 13.36
C GLY A 80 -7.09 6.76 14.47
N ASP A 81 -8.16 6.26 15.07
CA ASP A 81 -8.06 5.25 16.15
C ASP A 81 -7.47 3.93 15.62
N ASN A 82 -7.83 3.54 14.41
CA ASN A 82 -7.25 2.35 13.78
C ASN A 82 -5.74 2.52 13.54
N HIS A 83 -5.32 3.68 13.06
CA HIS A 83 -3.89 3.96 12.87
C HIS A 83 -3.14 3.98 14.20
N ALA A 84 -3.70 4.56 15.24
CA ALA A 84 -3.10 4.54 16.57
C ALA A 84 -2.97 3.10 17.10
N THR A 85 -4.02 2.30 16.98
CA THR A 85 -4.03 0.90 17.41
C THR A 85 -2.98 0.07 16.67
N CYS A 86 -2.89 0.22 15.36
CA CYS A 86 -1.88 -0.48 14.55
C CYS A 86 -0.45 -0.08 14.96
N SER A 87 -0.24 1.19 15.28
CA SER A 87 1.05 1.67 15.78
C SER A 87 1.44 0.98 17.09
N VAL A 88 0.50 0.87 18.03
CA VAL A 88 0.73 0.19 19.31
C VAL A 88 1.01 -1.29 19.10
N TYR A 89 0.27 -1.97 18.25
CA TYR A 89 0.52 -3.38 17.94
C TYR A 89 1.88 -3.62 17.29
N ALA A 90 2.29 -2.74 16.39
CA ALA A 90 3.62 -2.82 15.79
C ALA A 90 4.72 -2.69 16.85
N GLN A 91 4.56 -1.78 17.80
CA GLN A 91 5.49 -1.63 18.93
C GLN A 91 5.51 -2.86 19.82
N ASN A 92 4.33 -3.40 20.16
CA ASN A 92 4.22 -4.62 20.96
C ASN A 92 4.95 -5.78 20.30
N MET A 93 4.83 -5.92 19.00
CA MET A 93 5.57 -6.96 18.25
C MET A 93 7.08 -6.74 18.35
N ALA A 94 7.54 -5.50 18.26
CA ALA A 94 8.96 -5.17 18.39
C ALA A 94 9.49 -5.42 19.81
N TYR A 95 8.66 -5.21 20.84
CA TYR A 95 9.02 -5.45 22.25
C TYR A 95 8.83 -6.89 22.67
N GLY A 96 8.24 -7.74 21.86
CA GLY A 96 7.98 -9.14 22.18
C GLY A 96 6.80 -9.34 23.13
N ILE A 97 5.86 -8.42 23.14
CA ILE A 97 4.65 -8.50 23.96
C ILE A 97 3.51 -9.16 23.17
#